data_36325394cd5bb6fa4dee9da674a32cc9
#
_entry.id   36325394cd5bb6fa4dee9da674a32cc9
#
_cell.length_a   1.000
_cell.length_b   1.000
_cell.length_c   1.000
_cell.angle_alpha   90.00
_cell.angle_beta   90.00
_cell.angle_gamma   90.00
#
_symmetry.space_group_name_H-M   'P 1'
#
loop_
_entity.id
_entity.type
_entity.pdbx_description
1 polymer ?
#
loop_
_entity_poly.entity_id
_entity_poly.type
_entity_poly.pdbx_seq_one_letter_code
_entity_poly.pdbx_strand_id
1 'polypeptide(L)'
;MELNILRADPAGNITIFVLDQVEKAQRAAIAEKIMAIPALKAEQVGYVCPAEDDADGHMEMMGGEFCGNATRAYGMYIARQKGGLSSVKLRVSGCDHIVTAQVDLEAGTARAEMPCPRSVQRITANGHEGTLVDLTGIAHLVVEGVNPSEEFFRAVEPVFSQIAGLDACGVIFLDSETHRMTPLVKVIDTNSLVWEGSCGSGSIACAVAQSEQMENGGFSCDYIQPAGVVRASVERQGGKVVAAHIGGKVTLDEPVRITL
;
A
#
# COMPACT_ATOMS: atom_id res chain seq x y z
N MET A 1 7.55 -28.31 5.08
CA MET A 1 8.66 -27.39 4.68
C MET A 1 8.94 -26.45 5.83
N GLU A 2 10.21 -26.23 6.18
CA GLU A 2 10.58 -25.22 7.18
C GLU A 2 10.95 -23.92 6.49
N LEU A 3 10.51 -22.79 7.05
CA LEU A 3 10.80 -21.45 6.51
C LEU A 3 11.11 -20.47 7.64
N ASN A 4 12.09 -19.62 7.44
CA ASN A 4 12.33 -18.45 8.27
C ASN A 4 11.44 -17.31 7.79
N ILE A 5 10.66 -16.76 8.69
CA ILE A 5 9.74 -15.66 8.39
C ILE A 5 9.97 -14.50 9.35
N LEU A 6 9.61 -13.30 8.87
CA LEU A 6 9.54 -12.08 9.67
C LEU A 6 8.13 -11.52 9.55
N ARG A 7 7.45 -11.31 10.67
CA ARG A 7 6.18 -10.61 10.69
C ARG A 7 6.43 -9.10 10.84
N ALA A 8 5.83 -8.33 9.97
CA ALA A 8 5.84 -6.87 10.01
C ALA A 8 4.42 -6.33 10.10
N ASP A 9 4.23 -5.28 10.89
CA ASP A 9 2.96 -4.59 11.06
C ASP A 9 3.11 -3.10 10.71
N PRO A 10 2.90 -2.73 9.45
CA PRO A 10 2.88 -1.35 9.00
C PRO A 10 1.47 -0.76 9.11
N ALA A 11 1.05 -0.40 10.33
CA ALA A 11 -0.26 0.19 10.62
C ALA A 11 -1.45 -0.75 10.28
N GLY A 12 -1.33 -2.04 10.64
CA GLY A 12 -2.41 -3.02 10.54
C GLY A 12 -2.45 -3.83 9.25
N ASN A 13 -1.70 -3.45 8.21
CA ASN A 13 -1.56 -4.24 6.98
C ASN A 13 -0.44 -5.28 7.13
N ILE A 14 -0.71 -6.33 7.92
CA ILE A 14 0.29 -7.29 8.37
C ILE A 14 0.89 -8.05 7.19
N THR A 15 2.21 -7.89 7.04
CA THR A 15 2.99 -8.55 6.00
C THR A 15 3.90 -9.61 6.63
N ILE A 16 3.90 -10.80 6.07
CA ILE A 16 4.88 -11.84 6.40
C ILE A 16 5.95 -11.85 5.32
N PHE A 17 7.19 -11.53 5.70
CA PHE A 17 8.33 -11.69 4.80
C PHE A 17 8.92 -13.09 4.95
N VAL A 18 8.98 -13.83 3.85
CA VAL A 18 9.70 -15.11 3.77
C VAL A 18 11.16 -14.79 3.48
N LEU A 19 12.03 -15.10 4.43
CA LEU A 19 13.46 -14.75 4.37
C LEU A 19 14.30 -15.75 3.59
N ASP A 20 13.81 -16.99 3.46
CA ASP A 20 14.47 -18.03 2.67
C ASP A 20 14.15 -17.84 1.18
N GLN A 21 15.10 -18.26 0.34
CA GLN A 21 14.90 -18.25 -1.10
C GLN A 21 13.84 -19.29 -1.49
N VAL A 22 12.81 -18.84 -2.17
CA VAL A 22 11.69 -19.69 -2.63
C VAL A 22 11.51 -19.52 -4.13
N GLU A 23 11.46 -20.67 -4.85
CA GLU A 23 11.19 -20.70 -6.27
C GLU A 23 9.84 -20.04 -6.61
N LYS A 24 9.81 -19.19 -7.63
CA LYS A 24 8.64 -18.40 -8.01
C LYS A 24 7.37 -19.24 -8.17
N ALA A 25 7.50 -20.44 -8.74
CA ALA A 25 6.39 -21.36 -8.94
C ALA A 25 5.75 -21.89 -7.65
N GLN A 26 6.46 -21.83 -6.51
CA GLN A 26 5.98 -22.32 -5.21
C GLN A 26 5.35 -21.21 -4.35
N ARG A 27 5.60 -19.94 -4.70
CA ARG A 27 5.26 -18.79 -3.84
C ARG A 27 3.77 -18.67 -3.55
N ALA A 28 2.91 -18.84 -4.55
CA ALA A 28 1.45 -18.74 -4.36
C ALA A 28 0.94 -19.77 -3.35
N ALA A 29 1.35 -21.03 -3.47
CA ALA A 29 0.94 -22.10 -2.57
C ALA A 29 1.51 -21.92 -1.14
N ILE A 30 2.71 -21.35 -1.03
CA ILE A 30 3.32 -21.02 0.28
C ILE A 30 2.58 -19.85 0.93
N ALA A 31 2.29 -18.80 0.16
CA ALA A 31 1.53 -17.64 0.66
C ALA A 31 0.15 -18.06 1.19
N GLU A 32 -0.58 -18.89 0.45
CA GLU A 32 -1.87 -19.44 0.89
C GLU A 32 -1.76 -20.14 2.25
N LYS A 33 -0.77 -21.01 2.43
CA LYS A 33 -0.54 -21.72 3.69
C LYS A 33 -0.18 -20.77 4.83
N ILE A 34 0.68 -19.77 4.58
CA ILE A 34 1.08 -18.77 5.59
C ILE A 34 -0.16 -17.96 6.02
N MET A 35 -0.95 -17.48 5.08
CA MET A 35 -2.16 -16.71 5.36
C MET A 35 -3.23 -17.52 6.09
N ALA A 36 -3.23 -18.85 5.93
CA ALA A 36 -4.11 -19.76 6.66
C ALA A 36 -3.72 -19.97 8.14
N ILE A 37 -2.55 -19.47 8.60
CA ILE A 37 -2.12 -19.57 10.01
C ILE A 37 -2.73 -18.40 10.82
N PRO A 38 -3.76 -18.66 11.67
CA PRO A 38 -4.48 -17.56 12.34
C PRO A 38 -3.60 -16.73 13.29
N ALA A 39 -2.58 -17.35 13.88
CA ALA A 39 -1.67 -16.68 14.82
C ALA A 39 -0.83 -15.59 14.16
N LEU A 40 -0.55 -15.67 12.85
CA LEU A 40 0.22 -14.70 12.10
C LEU A 40 -0.61 -13.47 11.74
N LYS A 41 -1.93 -13.61 11.63
CA LYS A 41 -2.85 -12.56 11.16
C LYS A 41 -2.38 -11.91 9.85
N ALA A 42 -1.78 -12.72 8.97
CA ALA A 42 -1.19 -12.24 7.73
C ALA A 42 -2.28 -11.75 6.76
N GLU A 43 -2.11 -10.56 6.21
CA GLU A 43 -2.93 -10.03 5.12
C GLU A 43 -2.25 -10.22 3.76
N GLN A 44 -0.92 -10.33 3.78
CA GLN A 44 -0.12 -10.49 2.57
C GLN A 44 1.25 -11.14 2.88
N VAL A 45 1.90 -11.64 1.84
CA VAL A 45 3.22 -12.27 1.91
C VAL A 45 4.18 -11.60 0.93
N GLY A 46 5.35 -11.23 1.42
CA GLY A 46 6.48 -10.75 0.62
C GLY A 46 7.63 -11.76 0.64
N TYR A 47 8.30 -11.96 -0.48
CA TYR A 47 9.44 -12.85 -0.62
C TYR A 47 10.73 -12.04 -0.73
N VAL A 48 11.66 -12.27 0.17
CA VAL A 48 12.99 -11.66 0.11
C VAL A 48 13.78 -12.36 -0.99
N CYS A 49 14.28 -11.56 -1.93
CA CYS A 49 15.06 -12.01 -3.07
C CYS A 49 16.52 -11.55 -2.94
N PRO A 50 17.47 -12.16 -3.65
CA PRO A 50 18.82 -11.63 -3.74
C PRO A 50 18.81 -10.19 -4.25
N ALA A 51 19.47 -9.29 -3.51
CA ALA A 51 19.63 -7.92 -3.95
C ALA A 51 20.66 -7.83 -5.07
N GLU A 52 20.41 -6.96 -6.05
CA GLU A 52 21.38 -6.57 -7.06
C GLU A 52 22.23 -5.39 -6.55
N ASP A 53 23.37 -5.10 -7.20
CA ASP A 53 24.36 -4.13 -6.73
C ASP A 53 23.85 -2.69 -6.60
N ASP A 54 22.73 -2.34 -7.24
CA ASP A 54 22.12 -1.01 -7.22
C ASP A 54 21.08 -0.81 -6.10
N ALA A 55 20.74 -1.89 -5.38
CA ALA A 55 19.73 -1.88 -4.32
C ALA A 55 20.26 -2.46 -3.00
N ASP A 56 19.77 -1.93 -1.89
CA ASP A 56 20.06 -2.46 -0.55
C ASP A 56 19.30 -3.73 -0.24
N GLY A 57 18.16 -3.93 -0.87
CA GLY A 57 17.31 -5.11 -0.72
C GLY A 57 16.38 -5.30 -1.91
N HIS A 58 15.92 -6.55 -2.09
CA HIS A 58 14.95 -6.90 -3.13
C HIS A 58 13.82 -7.73 -2.51
N MET A 59 12.59 -7.36 -2.79
CA MET A 59 11.38 -8.03 -2.30
C MET A 59 10.34 -8.12 -3.41
N GLU A 60 9.72 -9.28 -3.53
CA GLU A 60 8.58 -9.50 -4.43
C GLU A 60 7.33 -9.86 -3.61
N MET A 61 6.21 -9.20 -3.87
CA MET A 61 4.92 -9.56 -3.28
C MET A 61 4.38 -10.84 -3.90
N MET A 62 3.52 -11.54 -3.18
CA MET A 62 2.95 -12.83 -3.56
C MET A 62 2.22 -12.81 -4.91
N GLY A 63 1.59 -11.70 -5.28
CA GLY A 63 0.92 -11.47 -6.56
C GLY A 63 1.76 -10.72 -7.59
N GLY A 64 2.97 -10.26 -7.22
CA GLY A 64 3.83 -9.45 -8.08
C GLY A 64 3.44 -7.96 -8.15
N GLU A 65 2.47 -7.55 -7.37
CA GLU A 65 2.00 -6.16 -7.23
C GLU A 65 3.00 -5.27 -6.47
N PHE A 66 2.82 -3.95 -6.58
CA PHE A 66 3.47 -2.99 -5.71
C PHE A 66 2.64 -2.79 -4.43
N CYS A 67 3.28 -2.90 -3.27
CA CYS A 67 2.66 -2.58 -1.98
C CYS A 67 3.52 -1.61 -1.17
N GLY A 68 3.07 -0.37 -1.03
CA GLY A 68 3.82 0.66 -0.29
C GLY A 68 3.96 0.34 1.21
N ASN A 69 2.96 -0.29 1.84
CA ASN A 69 3.04 -0.75 3.23
C ASN A 69 4.13 -1.82 3.41
N ALA A 70 4.16 -2.84 2.55
CA ALA A 70 5.22 -3.84 2.55
C ALA A 70 6.58 -3.21 2.25
N THR A 71 6.66 -2.28 1.29
CA THR A 71 7.91 -1.59 0.92
C THR A 71 8.52 -0.84 2.09
N ARG A 72 7.75 -0.03 2.83
CA ARG A 72 8.27 0.70 3.99
C ARG A 72 8.64 -0.23 5.15
N ALA A 73 7.89 -1.32 5.34
CA ALA A 73 8.21 -2.32 6.36
C ALA A 73 9.48 -3.10 6.01
N TYR A 74 9.66 -3.48 4.75
CA TYR A 74 10.88 -4.12 4.27
C TYR A 74 12.08 -3.19 4.35
N GLY A 75 11.90 -1.89 4.04
CA GLY A 75 12.93 -0.87 4.22
C GLY A 75 13.41 -0.78 5.66
N MET A 76 12.50 -0.83 6.64
CA MET A 76 12.85 -0.86 8.06
C MET A 76 13.65 -2.13 8.42
N TYR A 77 13.26 -3.29 7.89
CA TYR A 77 14.00 -4.52 8.09
C TYR A 77 15.43 -4.43 7.54
N ILE A 78 15.61 -3.97 6.30
CA ILE A 78 16.92 -3.81 5.68
C ILE A 78 17.78 -2.76 6.42
N ALA A 79 17.19 -1.63 6.83
CA ALA A 79 17.88 -0.63 7.62
C ALA A 79 18.44 -1.21 8.92
N ARG A 80 17.64 -2.03 9.62
CA ARG A 80 18.06 -2.74 10.85
C ARG A 80 19.20 -3.72 10.57
N GLN A 81 19.12 -4.50 9.48
CA GLN A 81 20.14 -5.49 9.11
C GLN A 81 21.48 -4.84 8.69
N LYS A 82 21.41 -3.66 8.09
CA LYS A 82 22.61 -2.93 7.57
C LYS A 82 23.16 -1.87 8.52
N GLY A 83 22.91 -2.01 9.83
CA GLY A 83 23.55 -1.18 10.85
C GLY A 83 22.94 0.21 11.03
N GLY A 84 21.65 0.38 10.72
CA GLY A 84 20.90 1.58 11.05
C GLY A 84 20.88 2.63 9.94
N LEU A 85 20.73 2.20 8.69
CA LEU A 85 20.56 3.13 7.56
C LEU A 85 19.31 3.98 7.73
N SER A 86 19.38 5.27 7.51
CA SER A 86 18.23 6.19 7.48
C SER A 86 17.57 6.28 6.11
N SER A 87 18.22 5.80 5.07
CA SER A 87 17.71 5.73 3.70
C SER A 87 18.11 4.41 3.07
N VAL A 88 17.16 3.70 2.49
CA VAL A 88 17.32 2.35 1.94
C VAL A 88 16.78 2.32 0.52
N LYS A 89 17.58 1.83 -0.41
CA LYS A 89 17.22 1.62 -1.81
C LYS A 89 16.66 0.20 -2.00
N LEU A 90 15.46 0.09 -2.49
CA LEU A 90 14.75 -1.17 -2.62
C LEU A 90 14.32 -1.44 -4.05
N ARG A 91 14.57 -2.65 -4.51
CA ARG A 91 13.89 -3.22 -5.66
C ARG A 91 12.64 -3.93 -5.16
N VAL A 92 11.48 -3.59 -5.69
CA VAL A 92 10.19 -4.15 -5.27
C VAL A 92 9.36 -4.55 -6.49
N SER A 93 8.56 -5.60 -6.36
CA SER A 93 7.63 -6.01 -7.42
C SER A 93 6.65 -4.88 -7.76
N GLY A 94 6.12 -4.88 -8.98
CA GLY A 94 5.18 -3.88 -9.47
C GLY A 94 5.77 -2.48 -9.69
N CYS A 95 7.11 -2.34 -9.57
CA CYS A 95 7.83 -1.10 -9.78
C CYS A 95 9.04 -1.34 -10.70
N ASP A 96 9.22 -0.50 -11.70
CA ASP A 96 10.28 -0.62 -12.72
C ASP A 96 11.58 0.14 -12.36
N HIS A 97 11.55 0.87 -11.26
CA HIS A 97 12.68 1.66 -10.75
C HIS A 97 12.98 1.32 -9.28
N ILE A 98 14.12 1.78 -8.80
CA ILE A 98 14.51 1.64 -7.39
C ILE A 98 13.68 2.60 -6.55
N VAL A 99 12.97 2.05 -5.56
CA VAL A 99 12.17 2.81 -4.60
C VAL A 99 13.03 3.15 -3.38
N THR A 100 12.95 4.39 -2.92
CA THR A 100 13.64 4.80 -1.68
C THR A 100 12.69 4.71 -0.48
N ALA A 101 13.10 3.99 0.55
CA ALA A 101 12.48 4.05 1.86
C ALA A 101 13.34 4.86 2.83
N GLN A 102 12.74 5.84 3.50
CA GLN A 102 13.36 6.57 4.60
C GLN A 102 12.94 5.94 5.91
N VAL A 103 13.88 5.69 6.80
CA VAL A 103 13.68 4.91 8.03
C VAL A 103 14.21 5.68 9.23
N ASP A 104 13.43 5.71 10.28
CA ASP A 104 13.84 6.14 11.62
C ASP A 104 13.62 4.96 12.57
N LEU A 105 14.71 4.26 12.89
CA LEU A 105 14.66 3.09 13.78
C LEU A 105 14.37 3.46 15.23
N GLU A 106 14.75 4.67 15.67
CA GLU A 106 14.49 5.14 17.03
C GLU A 106 13.01 5.46 17.21
N ALA A 107 12.43 6.19 16.27
CA ALA A 107 10.99 6.48 16.26
C ALA A 107 10.14 5.26 15.85
N GLY A 108 10.72 4.21 15.27
CA GLY A 108 10.00 3.06 14.73
C GLY A 108 9.10 3.45 13.56
N THR A 109 9.55 4.37 12.70
CA THR A 109 8.78 4.84 11.56
C THR A 109 9.52 4.62 10.25
N ALA A 110 8.76 4.37 9.19
CA ALA A 110 9.31 4.32 7.83
C ALA A 110 8.36 5.01 6.85
N ARG A 111 8.96 5.59 5.81
CA ARG A 111 8.27 6.26 4.70
C ARG A 111 8.80 5.69 3.39
N ALA A 112 7.90 5.38 2.46
CA ALA A 112 8.27 4.90 1.13
C ALA A 112 7.64 5.76 0.04
N GLU A 113 8.34 5.87 -1.08
CA GLU A 113 7.81 6.44 -2.30
C GLU A 113 6.61 5.64 -2.80
N MET A 114 5.66 6.34 -3.40
CA MET A 114 4.46 5.78 -4.04
C MET A 114 4.38 6.26 -5.48
N PRO A 115 3.77 5.47 -6.37
CA PRO A 115 3.48 5.95 -7.72
C PRO A 115 2.65 7.24 -7.70
N CYS A 116 3.02 8.19 -8.57
CA CYS A 116 2.19 9.35 -8.82
C CYS A 116 0.95 8.96 -9.63
N PRO A 117 -0.18 9.67 -9.49
CA PRO A 117 -1.38 9.36 -10.25
C PRO A 117 -1.17 9.56 -11.75
N ARG A 118 -1.67 8.62 -12.56
CA ARG A 118 -1.73 8.74 -14.03
C ARG A 118 -2.79 9.75 -14.45
N SER A 119 -3.92 9.76 -13.74
CA SER A 119 -4.98 10.74 -13.93
C SER A 119 -5.73 11.03 -12.64
N VAL A 120 -6.30 12.23 -12.56
CA VAL A 120 -7.17 12.68 -11.47
C VAL A 120 -8.37 13.35 -12.12
N GLN A 121 -9.58 12.92 -11.76
CA GLN A 121 -10.82 13.44 -12.36
C GLN A 121 -11.87 13.66 -11.28
N ARG A 122 -12.50 14.84 -11.30
CA ARG A 122 -13.76 15.07 -10.59
C ARG A 122 -14.89 14.41 -11.36
N ILE A 123 -15.67 13.60 -10.68
CA ILE A 123 -16.82 12.91 -11.27
C ILE A 123 -18.01 12.93 -10.32
N THR A 124 -19.19 12.82 -10.89
CA THR A 124 -20.41 12.53 -10.12
C THR A 124 -20.79 11.07 -10.35
N ALA A 125 -20.84 10.29 -9.29
CA ALA A 125 -21.19 8.87 -9.34
C ALA A 125 -22.26 8.56 -8.28
N ASN A 126 -23.32 7.88 -8.70
CA ASN A 126 -24.47 7.56 -7.85
C ASN A 126 -25.02 8.79 -7.07
N GLY A 127 -25.05 9.97 -7.70
CA GLY A 127 -25.53 11.21 -7.10
C GLY A 127 -24.57 11.92 -6.13
N HIS A 128 -23.35 11.44 -5.98
CA HIS A 128 -22.32 12.03 -5.12
C HIS A 128 -21.13 12.49 -5.94
N GLU A 129 -20.58 13.65 -5.57
CA GLU A 129 -19.31 14.16 -6.08
C GLU A 129 -18.18 13.33 -5.52
N GLY A 130 -17.16 13.03 -6.33
CA GLY A 130 -15.98 12.32 -5.91
C GLY A 130 -14.77 12.61 -6.77
N THR A 131 -13.59 12.23 -6.30
CA THR A 131 -12.33 12.32 -7.03
C THR A 131 -11.88 10.92 -7.41
N LEU A 132 -11.87 10.63 -8.71
CA LEU A 132 -11.34 9.39 -9.26
C LEU A 132 -9.83 9.57 -9.47
N VAL A 133 -9.04 8.79 -8.76
CA VAL A 133 -7.57 8.80 -8.80
C VAL A 133 -7.09 7.48 -9.38
N ASP A 134 -6.47 7.55 -10.56
CA ASP A 134 -5.88 6.41 -11.24
C ASP A 134 -4.39 6.32 -10.90
N LEU A 135 -4.02 5.32 -10.12
CA LEU A 135 -2.65 4.94 -9.82
C LEU A 135 -2.30 3.71 -10.67
N THR A 136 -1.03 3.47 -10.93
CA THR A 136 -0.62 2.31 -11.72
C THR A 136 -1.11 0.99 -11.08
N GLY A 137 -1.92 0.22 -11.81
CA GLY A 137 -2.49 -1.05 -11.35
C GLY A 137 -3.75 -0.93 -10.48
N ILE A 138 -3.99 0.23 -9.84
CA ILE A 138 -5.15 0.43 -8.97
C ILE A 138 -5.75 1.82 -9.15
N ALA A 139 -7.08 1.92 -9.11
CA ALA A 139 -7.78 3.19 -9.10
C ALA A 139 -8.71 3.30 -7.89
N HIS A 140 -8.81 4.49 -7.31
CA HIS A 140 -9.70 4.77 -6.20
C HIS A 140 -10.65 5.92 -6.51
N LEU A 141 -11.92 5.74 -6.17
CA LEU A 141 -12.90 6.82 -6.09
C LEU A 141 -12.98 7.29 -4.63
N VAL A 142 -12.49 8.49 -4.35
CA VAL A 142 -12.62 9.13 -3.04
C VAL A 142 -13.94 9.87 -2.98
N VAL A 143 -14.77 9.55 -2.00
CA VAL A 143 -16.08 10.18 -1.76
C VAL A 143 -16.20 10.66 -0.32
N GLU A 144 -16.90 11.79 -0.13
CA GLU A 144 -17.19 12.36 1.19
C GLU A 144 -18.69 12.38 1.45
N GLY A 145 -19.08 12.32 2.72
CA GLY A 145 -20.49 12.37 3.13
C GLY A 145 -21.32 11.14 2.71
N VAL A 146 -20.67 10.04 2.38
CA VAL A 146 -21.30 8.77 1.99
C VAL A 146 -21.04 7.74 3.08
N ASN A 147 -22.10 7.08 3.55
CA ASN A 147 -21.93 5.96 4.47
C ASN A 147 -21.26 4.77 3.77
N PRO A 148 -20.19 4.19 4.37
CA PRO A 148 -19.50 3.03 3.80
C PRO A 148 -20.45 1.85 3.58
N SER A 149 -20.54 1.37 2.33
CA SER A 149 -21.38 0.21 2.00
C SER A 149 -20.93 -0.46 0.69
N GLU A 150 -21.12 -1.76 0.60
CA GLU A 150 -20.93 -2.52 -0.63
C GLU A 150 -21.96 -2.14 -1.71
N GLU A 151 -23.17 -1.72 -1.30
CA GLU A 151 -24.21 -1.26 -2.22
C GLU A 151 -23.73 -0.04 -3.00
N PHE A 152 -23.12 0.94 -2.30
CA PHE A 152 -22.53 2.11 -2.96
C PHE A 152 -21.41 1.70 -3.90
N PHE A 153 -20.50 0.81 -3.47
CA PHE A 153 -19.43 0.32 -4.34
C PHE A 153 -19.99 -0.28 -5.63
N ARG A 154 -20.99 -1.18 -5.54
CA ARG A 154 -21.60 -1.83 -6.72
C ARG A 154 -22.27 -0.82 -7.65
N ALA A 155 -22.87 0.23 -7.10
CA ALA A 155 -23.50 1.28 -7.89
C ALA A 155 -22.48 2.13 -8.69
N VAL A 156 -21.27 2.34 -8.15
CA VAL A 156 -20.21 3.14 -8.80
C VAL A 156 -19.15 2.29 -9.53
N GLU A 157 -19.12 0.99 -9.36
CA GLU A 157 -18.16 0.07 -9.99
C GLU A 157 -17.99 0.29 -11.51
N PRO A 158 -19.05 0.59 -12.29
CA PRO A 158 -18.91 0.85 -13.73
C PRO A 158 -17.95 2.00 -14.07
N VAL A 159 -17.68 2.92 -13.15
CA VAL A 159 -16.75 4.03 -13.34
C VAL A 159 -15.34 3.54 -13.65
N PHE A 160 -14.94 2.44 -13.02
CA PHE A 160 -13.60 1.85 -13.18
C PHE A 160 -13.41 1.10 -14.50
N SER A 161 -14.50 0.69 -15.17
CA SER A 161 -14.42 -0.08 -16.42
C SER A 161 -13.79 0.68 -17.58
N GLN A 162 -13.68 2.01 -17.48
CA GLN A 162 -13.05 2.86 -18.49
C GLN A 162 -11.54 2.99 -18.32
N ILE A 163 -10.98 2.48 -17.21
CA ILE A 163 -9.56 2.55 -16.90
C ILE A 163 -8.91 1.23 -17.29
N ALA A 164 -7.98 1.28 -18.23
CA ALA A 164 -7.29 0.08 -18.69
C ALA A 164 -6.16 -0.35 -17.74
N GLY A 165 -5.95 -1.67 -17.62
CA GLY A 165 -4.81 -2.24 -16.89
C GLY A 165 -4.93 -2.09 -15.37
N LEU A 166 -6.13 -2.19 -14.84
CA LEU A 166 -6.36 -2.28 -13.40
C LEU A 166 -6.30 -3.73 -12.92
N ASP A 167 -5.54 -3.97 -11.87
CA ASP A 167 -5.53 -5.20 -11.09
C ASP A 167 -6.54 -5.10 -9.92
N ALA A 168 -6.79 -3.86 -9.47
CA ALA A 168 -7.74 -3.57 -8.40
C ALA A 168 -8.43 -2.21 -8.60
N CYS A 169 -9.59 -2.04 -7.97
CA CYS A 169 -10.28 -0.75 -7.88
C CYS A 169 -10.97 -0.63 -6.51
N GLY A 170 -11.13 0.60 -6.02
CA GLY A 170 -11.71 0.79 -4.71
C GLY A 170 -12.49 2.08 -4.54
N VAL A 171 -13.36 2.10 -3.56
CA VAL A 171 -13.99 3.31 -3.03
C VAL A 171 -13.38 3.62 -1.68
N ILE A 172 -12.96 4.87 -1.51
CA ILE A 172 -12.48 5.38 -0.24
C ILE A 172 -13.53 6.34 0.31
N PHE A 173 -14.18 5.90 1.37
CA PHE A 173 -15.13 6.73 2.11
C PHE A 173 -14.34 7.60 3.08
N LEU A 174 -14.21 8.89 2.77
CA LEU A 174 -13.41 9.85 3.52
C LEU A 174 -14.32 10.75 4.36
N ASP A 175 -13.94 10.94 5.61
CA ASP A 175 -14.38 12.04 6.45
C ASP A 175 -13.19 13.01 6.61
N SER A 176 -13.22 14.11 5.87
CA SER A 176 -12.11 15.07 5.83
C SER A 176 -11.99 15.89 7.11
N GLU A 177 -13.05 16.01 7.93
CA GLU A 177 -13.00 16.74 9.21
C GLU A 177 -12.23 15.95 10.25
N THR A 178 -12.42 14.64 10.31
CA THR A 178 -11.76 13.74 11.27
C THR A 178 -10.56 13.01 10.69
N HIS A 179 -10.30 13.14 9.38
CA HIS A 179 -9.30 12.39 8.63
C HIS A 179 -9.47 10.87 8.70
N ARG A 180 -10.69 10.41 8.92
CA ARG A 180 -11.03 8.99 8.90
C ARG A 180 -11.33 8.54 7.48
N MET A 181 -10.79 7.39 7.11
CA MET A 181 -11.10 6.77 5.84
C MET A 181 -11.42 5.28 6.01
N THR A 182 -12.40 4.83 5.23
CA THR A 182 -12.79 3.41 5.18
C THR A 182 -12.61 2.91 3.75
N PRO A 183 -11.58 2.08 3.48
CA PRO A 183 -11.32 1.57 2.14
C PRO A 183 -12.15 0.31 1.86
N LEU A 184 -12.79 0.27 0.71
CA LEU A 184 -13.44 -0.93 0.15
C LEU A 184 -12.84 -1.19 -1.23
N VAL A 185 -12.11 -2.30 -1.37
CA VAL A 185 -11.28 -2.59 -2.55
C VAL A 185 -11.69 -3.91 -3.18
N LYS A 186 -11.84 -3.91 -4.48
CA LYS A 186 -12.06 -5.08 -5.31
C LYS A 186 -10.77 -5.47 -6.00
N VAL A 187 -10.34 -6.71 -5.81
CA VAL A 187 -9.27 -7.35 -6.60
C VAL A 187 -9.92 -8.01 -7.80
N ILE A 188 -9.49 -7.63 -9.02
CA ILE A 188 -10.20 -7.99 -10.26
C ILE A 188 -10.05 -9.48 -10.58
N ASP A 189 -8.85 -10.00 -10.52
CA ASP A 189 -8.56 -11.40 -10.89
C ASP A 189 -9.31 -12.43 -10.02
N THR A 190 -9.43 -12.15 -8.73
CA THR A 190 -10.14 -13.04 -7.78
C THR A 190 -11.60 -12.67 -7.62
N ASN A 191 -12.04 -11.54 -8.20
CA ASN A 191 -13.36 -10.95 -8.01
C ASN A 191 -13.75 -10.81 -6.53
N SER A 192 -12.76 -10.59 -5.65
CA SER A 192 -12.98 -10.43 -4.21
C SER A 192 -13.16 -8.95 -3.86
N LEU A 193 -14.12 -8.66 -2.98
CA LEU A 193 -14.38 -7.33 -2.44
C LEU A 193 -14.04 -7.33 -0.95
N VAL A 194 -13.10 -6.48 -0.56
CA VAL A 194 -12.48 -6.51 0.77
C VAL A 194 -12.56 -5.14 1.44
N TRP A 195 -13.05 -5.12 2.68
CA TRP A 195 -12.86 -3.98 3.58
C TRP A 195 -11.44 -4.02 4.11
N GLU A 196 -10.59 -3.13 3.61
CA GLU A 196 -9.19 -3.11 4.05
C GLU A 196 -9.04 -2.46 5.41
N GLY A 197 -8.20 -3.06 6.26
CA GLY A 197 -7.80 -2.49 7.54
C GLY A 197 -6.89 -1.26 7.37
N SER A 198 -6.04 -1.29 6.35
CA SER A 198 -5.09 -0.21 6.03
C SER A 198 -4.71 -0.22 4.55
N CYS A 199 -5.05 0.86 3.85
CA CYS A 199 -4.83 1.04 2.42
C CYS A 199 -3.86 2.19 2.13
N GLY A 200 -2.65 1.86 1.66
CA GLY A 200 -1.64 2.87 1.32
C GLY A 200 -2.00 3.67 0.07
N SER A 201 -2.43 3.00 -1.00
CA SER A 201 -2.87 3.65 -2.25
C SER A 201 -4.12 4.51 -2.04
N GLY A 202 -5.06 4.04 -1.23
CA GLY A 202 -6.23 4.81 -0.82
C GLY A 202 -5.85 6.08 -0.04
N SER A 203 -4.83 6.01 0.83
CA SER A 203 -4.32 7.18 1.55
C SER A 203 -3.72 8.21 0.59
N ILE A 204 -2.99 7.77 -0.45
CA ILE A 204 -2.50 8.66 -1.50
C ILE A 204 -3.68 9.28 -2.28
N ALA A 205 -4.69 8.48 -2.65
CA ALA A 205 -5.86 9.00 -3.35
C ALA A 205 -6.56 10.10 -2.54
N CYS A 206 -6.70 9.94 -1.21
CA CYS A 206 -7.23 10.98 -0.33
C CYS A 206 -6.35 12.25 -0.33
N ALA A 207 -5.03 12.10 -0.21
CA ALA A 207 -4.11 13.25 -0.24
C ALA A 207 -4.14 13.99 -1.57
N VAL A 208 -4.26 13.26 -2.68
CA VAL A 208 -4.44 13.82 -4.03
C VAL A 208 -5.75 14.60 -4.12
N ALA A 209 -6.86 14.03 -3.65
CA ALA A 209 -8.17 14.67 -3.67
C ALA A 209 -8.19 15.95 -2.82
N GLN A 210 -7.70 15.89 -1.58
CA GLN A 210 -7.69 17.04 -0.67
C GLN A 210 -6.73 18.15 -1.09
N SER A 211 -5.68 17.84 -1.85
CA SER A 211 -4.72 18.83 -2.37
C SER A 211 -5.08 19.37 -3.76
N GLU A 212 -6.23 19.00 -4.33
CA GLU A 212 -6.56 19.28 -5.74
C GLU A 212 -6.51 20.79 -6.11
N GLN A 213 -6.87 21.67 -5.16
CA GLN A 213 -6.86 23.12 -5.36
C GLN A 213 -5.46 23.75 -5.26
N MET A 214 -4.44 22.97 -4.92
CA MET A 214 -3.07 23.48 -4.78
C MET A 214 -2.35 23.45 -6.14
N GLU A 215 -1.81 24.59 -6.53
CA GLU A 215 -0.94 24.71 -7.70
C GLU A 215 0.46 24.16 -7.45
N ASN A 216 1.04 24.52 -6.29
CA ASN A 216 2.40 24.14 -5.90
C ASN A 216 2.50 23.90 -4.42
N GLY A 217 3.49 23.08 -4.01
CA GLY A 217 3.83 22.80 -2.62
C GLY A 217 3.37 21.45 -2.12
N GLY A 218 3.71 21.16 -0.87
CA GLY A 218 3.45 19.88 -0.23
C GLY A 218 2.13 19.86 0.53
N PHE A 219 1.41 18.75 0.42
CA PHE A 219 0.27 18.40 1.27
C PHE A 219 0.60 17.13 2.04
N SER A 220 0.24 17.06 3.32
CA SER A 220 0.45 15.87 4.14
C SER A 220 -0.68 15.73 5.17
N CYS A 221 -1.19 14.51 5.31
CA CYS A 221 -2.25 14.19 6.25
C CYS A 221 -2.06 12.79 6.86
N ASP A 222 -2.42 12.66 8.13
CA ASP A 222 -2.50 11.37 8.82
C ASP A 222 -3.93 10.82 8.69
N TYR A 223 -4.10 9.77 7.89
CA TYR A 223 -5.39 9.12 7.69
C TYR A 223 -5.61 8.01 8.70
N ILE A 224 -6.68 8.13 9.49
CA ILE A 224 -7.11 7.14 10.46
C ILE A 224 -7.94 6.09 9.72
N GLN A 225 -7.44 4.86 9.71
CA GLN A 225 -8.07 3.71 9.06
C GLN A 225 -8.48 2.66 10.11
N PRO A 226 -9.29 1.64 9.75
CA PRO A 226 -9.76 0.65 10.73
C PRO A 226 -8.65 -0.02 11.55
N ALA A 227 -7.49 -0.31 10.96
CA ALA A 227 -6.41 -1.02 11.64
C ALA A 227 -5.22 -0.14 12.05
N GLY A 228 -5.18 1.14 11.66
CA GLY A 228 -4.07 2.01 12.04
C GLY A 228 -4.07 3.37 11.35
N VAL A 229 -2.95 4.07 11.47
CA VAL A 229 -2.77 5.41 10.88
C VAL A 229 -1.68 5.35 9.81
N VAL A 230 -2.00 5.85 8.63
CA VAL A 230 -1.05 6.02 7.53
C VAL A 230 -0.95 7.50 7.19
N ARG A 231 0.25 8.06 7.27
CA ARG A 231 0.54 9.38 6.74
C ARG A 231 0.70 9.28 5.23
N ALA A 232 -0.08 10.05 4.46
CA ALA A 232 0.17 10.26 3.06
C ALA A 232 0.66 11.68 2.84
N SER A 233 1.58 11.85 1.89
CA SER A 233 2.06 13.14 1.47
C SER A 233 2.24 13.18 -0.04
N VAL A 234 1.87 14.31 -0.64
CA VAL A 234 2.04 14.59 -2.06
C VAL A 234 2.70 15.94 -2.25
N GLU A 235 3.51 16.06 -3.28
CA GLU A 235 4.11 17.32 -3.73
C GLU A 235 3.49 17.69 -5.07
N ARG A 236 3.04 18.96 -5.20
CA ARG A 236 2.46 19.46 -6.44
C ARG A 236 3.35 20.52 -7.09
N GLN A 237 3.40 20.47 -8.41
CA GLN A 237 4.06 21.48 -9.23
C GLN A 237 3.23 21.73 -10.49
N GLY A 238 2.78 22.96 -10.68
CA GLY A 238 1.89 23.34 -11.78
C GLY A 238 0.58 22.56 -11.78
N GLY A 239 -0.03 22.36 -10.60
CA GLY A 239 -1.26 21.61 -10.40
C GLY A 239 -1.13 20.07 -10.52
N LYS A 240 0.05 19.53 -10.87
CA LYS A 240 0.29 18.09 -11.00
C LYS A 240 0.98 17.53 -9.78
N VAL A 241 0.65 16.32 -9.39
CA VAL A 241 1.40 15.57 -8.38
C VAL A 241 2.71 15.07 -8.99
N VAL A 242 3.83 15.49 -8.42
CA VAL A 242 5.19 15.14 -8.88
C VAL A 242 5.92 14.21 -7.94
N ALA A 243 5.46 14.06 -6.71
CA ALA A 243 5.95 13.07 -5.77
C ALA A 243 4.83 12.65 -4.81
N ALA A 244 4.83 11.40 -4.40
CA ALA A 244 3.88 10.85 -3.46
C ALA A 244 4.60 9.88 -2.50
N HIS A 245 4.20 9.86 -1.23
CA HIS A 245 4.80 8.96 -0.24
C HIS A 245 3.75 8.55 0.79
N ILE A 246 3.90 7.33 1.30
CA ILE A 246 3.23 6.91 2.53
C ILE A 246 4.23 6.67 3.64
N GLY A 247 3.82 6.88 4.88
CA GLY A 247 4.65 6.71 6.05
C GLY A 247 3.84 6.40 7.30
N GLY A 248 4.55 6.20 8.40
CA GLY A 248 3.98 5.94 9.71
C GLY A 248 4.73 4.85 10.46
N LYS A 249 4.16 4.42 11.58
CA LYS A 249 4.75 3.38 12.41
C LYS A 249 4.85 2.05 11.67
N VAL A 250 5.92 1.32 11.98
CA VAL A 250 6.15 -0.05 11.55
C VAL A 250 6.68 -0.82 12.75
N THR A 251 6.04 -1.94 13.06
CA THR A 251 6.56 -2.89 14.04
C THR A 251 7.11 -4.11 13.33
N LEU A 252 8.29 -4.54 13.70
CA LEU A 252 8.91 -5.77 13.23
C LEU A 252 9.06 -6.74 14.40
N ASP A 253 8.56 -7.95 14.25
CA ASP A 253 8.86 -9.04 15.19
C ASP A 253 10.28 -9.56 14.96
N GLU A 254 10.78 -10.43 15.83
CA GLU A 254 12.02 -11.15 15.54
C GLU A 254 11.75 -12.28 14.52
N PRO A 255 12.72 -12.59 13.64
CA PRO A 255 12.58 -13.71 12.73
C PRO A 255 12.33 -15.01 13.46
N VAL A 256 11.38 -15.80 12.96
CA VAL A 256 11.03 -17.10 13.53
C VAL A 256 10.97 -18.17 12.44
N ARG A 257 11.24 -19.43 12.83
CA ARG A 257 11.09 -20.57 11.94
C ARG A 257 9.72 -21.18 12.10
N ILE A 258 9.03 -21.40 11.00
CA ILE A 258 7.73 -22.09 10.96
C ILE A 258 7.83 -23.35 10.11
N THR A 259 6.91 -24.30 10.35
CA THR A 259 6.71 -25.50 9.52
C THR A 259 5.36 -25.41 8.81
N LEU A 260 5.35 -25.54 7.47
CA LEU A 260 4.17 -25.55 6.61
C LEU A 260 3.80 -26.97 6.17
#